data_215622d0ea04f5116126038d1ca56a17
#
_entry.id   215622d0ea04f5116126038d1ca56a17
#
_cell.length_a   1.000
_cell.length_b   1.000
_cell.length_c   1.000
_cell.angle_alpha   90.00
_cell.angle_beta   90.00
_cell.angle_gamma   90.00
#
_symmetry.space_group_name_H-M   'P 1'
#
loop_
_entity.id
_entity.type
_entity.pdbx_description
1 polymer ?
#
loop_
_entity_poly.entity_id
_entity_poly.type
_entity_poly.pdbx_seq_one_letter_code
_entity_poly.pdbx_strand_id
1 'polypeptide(L)'
;MTKILITEFINQNSLENLNKKFDVMYNEKLCENEKQLITIVKDYDGLIVRNKTQVNSNILKNAIKLKFIGRLGVGLDNIDTEYCKNKNIHVQPATGMNADSVAEYVVSSSMSLIKKIPMFHNGTIKGEWPRTTIKSIEINHKYLGIIGFGTIGKKVAEYSSKNGLKVLAYDPYVKEINNKEINAKLSSLKEIYEKSDIISIHLPLTDETKNMVNKSSFSQMKNKPIIINTSRGGIINESDLIEAYNKNNISGFALDVFEKEPIESKFY
;
A
#
# COMPACT_ATOMS: atom_id res chain seq x y z
N MET A 1 20.91 24.33 -18.27
CA MET A 1 19.71 23.49 -18.20
C MET A 1 19.73 22.76 -16.89
N THR A 2 18.62 22.60 -16.19
CA THR A 2 18.55 21.86 -14.92
C THR A 2 18.89 20.39 -15.18
N LYS A 3 19.80 19.83 -14.39
CA LYS A 3 20.26 18.43 -14.53
C LYS A 3 19.49 17.51 -13.61
N ILE A 4 18.92 16.45 -14.16
CA ILE A 4 18.14 15.45 -13.43
C ILE A 4 18.78 14.08 -13.56
N LEU A 5 18.96 13.40 -12.42
CA LEU A 5 19.39 12.02 -12.36
C LEU A 5 18.20 11.12 -12.03
N ILE A 6 17.98 10.09 -12.83
CA ILE A 6 16.96 9.05 -12.60
C ILE A 6 17.67 7.73 -12.37
N THR A 7 17.42 7.12 -11.20
CA THR A 7 18.18 5.97 -10.72
C THR A 7 17.42 4.65 -10.79
N GLU A 8 16.15 4.70 -11.17
CA GLU A 8 15.28 3.52 -11.23
C GLU A 8 14.35 3.61 -12.45
N PHE A 9 13.68 2.51 -12.76
CA PHE A 9 12.76 2.42 -13.88
C PHE A 9 11.76 3.58 -13.94
N ILE A 10 11.67 4.19 -15.10
CA ILE A 10 10.65 5.18 -15.48
C ILE A 10 10.07 4.80 -16.84
N ASN A 11 8.78 5.10 -17.05
CA ASN A 11 8.13 4.90 -18.33
C ASN A 11 8.78 5.71 -19.43
N GLN A 12 8.94 5.13 -20.62
CA GLN A 12 9.64 5.74 -21.77
C GLN A 12 9.03 7.11 -22.17
N ASN A 13 7.69 7.20 -22.24
CA ASN A 13 7.03 8.46 -22.61
C ASN A 13 7.32 9.57 -21.58
N SER A 14 7.40 9.20 -20.29
CA SER A 14 7.74 10.14 -19.22
C SER A 14 9.20 10.61 -19.34
N LEU A 15 10.11 9.69 -19.66
CA LEU A 15 11.52 10.01 -19.89
C LEU A 15 11.70 10.97 -21.08
N GLU A 16 11.02 10.71 -22.19
CA GLU A 16 11.03 11.58 -23.36
C GLU A 16 10.49 12.98 -23.05
N ASN A 17 9.41 13.07 -22.26
CA ASN A 17 8.86 14.36 -21.86
C ASN A 17 9.80 15.15 -20.92
N LEU A 18 10.52 14.47 -20.05
CA LEU A 18 11.55 15.09 -19.20
C LEU A 18 12.74 15.58 -20.05
N ASN A 19 13.21 14.79 -21.02
CA ASN A 19 14.30 15.14 -21.91
C ASN A 19 14.03 16.40 -22.76
N LYS A 20 12.75 16.72 -23.04
CA LYS A 20 12.37 17.95 -23.73
C LYS A 20 12.64 19.21 -22.92
N LYS A 21 12.71 19.10 -21.57
CA LYS A 21 12.74 20.25 -20.65
C LYS A 21 14.02 20.31 -19.81
N PHE A 22 14.68 19.18 -19.61
CA PHE A 22 15.79 19.03 -18.68
C PHE A 22 16.94 18.26 -19.32
N ASP A 23 18.12 18.39 -18.76
CA ASP A 23 19.28 17.54 -19.06
C ASP A 23 19.17 16.28 -18.16
N VAL A 24 18.73 15.16 -18.73
CA VAL A 24 18.39 13.97 -17.96
C VAL A 24 19.39 12.85 -18.18
N MET A 25 20.01 12.39 -17.11
CA MET A 25 20.71 11.11 -17.07
C MET A 25 19.80 10.04 -16.48
N TYR A 26 19.56 8.97 -17.25
CA TYR A 26 18.81 7.81 -16.82
C TYR A 26 19.69 6.57 -16.74
N ASN A 27 19.75 5.96 -15.56
CA ASN A 27 20.41 4.66 -15.36
C ASN A 27 19.74 3.91 -14.23
N GLU A 28 18.89 2.93 -14.57
CA GLU A 28 18.10 2.15 -13.62
C GLU A 28 18.92 1.22 -12.70
N LYS A 29 20.19 0.97 -13.04
CA LYS A 29 21.09 0.14 -12.23
C LYS A 29 21.79 0.92 -11.11
N LEU A 30 21.68 2.25 -11.08
CA LEU A 30 22.30 3.06 -10.03
C LEU A 30 21.71 2.79 -8.64
N CYS A 31 20.45 2.35 -8.55
CA CYS A 31 19.85 1.96 -7.28
C CYS A 31 20.56 0.79 -6.58
N GLU A 32 21.33 -0.02 -7.31
CA GLU A 32 22.07 -1.16 -6.79
C GLU A 32 23.53 -0.81 -6.46
N ASN A 33 23.99 0.41 -6.79
CA ASN A 33 25.39 0.84 -6.60
C ASN A 33 25.49 2.20 -5.93
N GLU A 34 25.38 2.21 -4.59
CA GLU A 34 25.44 3.43 -3.80
C GLU A 34 26.76 4.20 -4.00
N LYS A 35 27.90 3.51 -4.13
CA LYS A 35 29.21 4.15 -4.33
C LYS A 35 29.26 4.95 -5.64
N GLN A 36 28.72 4.37 -6.71
CA GLN A 36 28.63 5.05 -8.00
C GLN A 36 27.63 6.22 -7.94
N LEU A 37 26.49 6.03 -7.28
CA LEU A 37 25.48 7.07 -7.10
C LEU A 37 26.07 8.29 -6.37
N ILE A 38 26.80 8.07 -5.27
CA ILE A 38 27.49 9.13 -4.51
C ILE A 38 28.44 9.93 -5.40
N THR A 39 29.18 9.27 -6.31
CA THR A 39 30.13 9.93 -7.19
C THR A 39 29.45 10.82 -8.23
N ILE A 40 28.26 10.39 -8.72
CA ILE A 40 27.56 11.05 -9.81
C ILE A 40 26.61 12.14 -9.29
N VAL A 41 25.89 11.93 -8.19
CA VAL A 41 24.78 12.78 -7.71
C VAL A 41 25.20 14.23 -7.43
N LYS A 42 26.46 14.48 -7.14
CA LYS A 42 27.03 15.83 -6.87
C LYS A 42 26.82 16.85 -8.00
N ASP A 43 26.61 16.37 -9.22
CA ASP A 43 26.51 17.22 -10.42
C ASP A 43 25.07 17.51 -10.85
N TYR A 44 24.08 17.01 -10.10
CA TYR A 44 22.66 17.10 -10.46
C TYR A 44 21.86 17.99 -9.50
N ASP A 45 20.92 18.74 -10.10
CA ASP A 45 19.96 19.60 -9.38
C ASP A 45 18.77 18.82 -8.86
N GLY A 46 18.40 17.72 -9.52
CA GLY A 46 17.26 16.88 -9.20
C GLY A 46 17.58 15.39 -9.22
N LEU A 47 16.96 14.64 -8.33
CA LEU A 47 17.04 13.19 -8.22
C LEU A 47 15.65 12.58 -8.31
N ILE A 48 15.43 11.63 -9.21
CA ILE A 48 14.16 10.87 -9.32
C ILE A 48 14.42 9.42 -8.93
N VAL A 49 13.65 8.94 -7.94
CA VAL A 49 13.79 7.60 -7.37
C VAL A 49 12.43 6.89 -7.28
N ARG A 50 12.43 5.58 -7.04
CA ARG A 50 11.24 4.80 -6.66
C ARG A 50 11.41 4.26 -5.24
N ASN A 51 11.51 2.94 -5.07
CA ASN A 51 11.55 2.28 -3.77
C ASN A 51 12.89 1.60 -3.45
N LYS A 52 13.73 1.34 -4.45
CA LYS A 52 15.02 0.64 -4.24
C LYS A 52 16.12 1.59 -3.78
N THR A 53 16.23 2.76 -4.40
CA THR A 53 17.26 3.74 -4.05
C THR A 53 17.04 4.26 -2.64
N GLN A 54 17.98 3.96 -1.74
CA GLN A 54 17.97 4.46 -0.36
C GLN A 54 18.65 5.84 -0.33
N VAL A 55 17.83 6.90 -0.37
CA VAL A 55 18.32 8.28 -0.33
C VAL A 55 18.64 8.68 1.11
N ASN A 56 19.70 8.08 1.63
CA ASN A 56 20.17 8.26 3.00
C ASN A 56 21.06 9.50 3.15
N SER A 57 21.45 9.83 4.38
CA SER A 57 22.31 10.97 4.68
C SER A 57 23.68 10.90 4.00
N ASN A 58 24.19 9.71 3.66
CA ASN A 58 25.47 9.54 2.99
C ASN A 58 25.40 10.03 1.53
N ILE A 59 24.34 9.66 0.80
CA ILE A 59 24.08 10.18 -0.56
C ILE A 59 23.84 11.70 -0.49
N LEU A 60 22.99 12.15 0.43
CA LEU A 60 22.57 13.54 0.54
C LEU A 60 23.73 14.49 0.89
N LYS A 61 24.70 14.06 1.70
CA LYS A 61 25.91 14.84 2.01
C LYS A 61 26.75 15.13 0.76
N ASN A 62 26.75 14.22 -0.20
CA ASN A 62 27.51 14.35 -1.45
C ASN A 62 26.70 15.05 -2.57
N ALA A 63 25.40 15.17 -2.42
CA ALA A 63 24.51 15.78 -3.40
C ALA A 63 24.46 17.31 -3.25
N ILE A 64 25.60 17.98 -3.42
CA ILE A 64 25.84 19.40 -3.09
C ILE A 64 25.00 20.38 -3.90
N LYS A 65 24.54 20.01 -5.10
CA LYS A 65 23.71 20.84 -5.99
C LYS A 65 22.23 20.48 -5.90
N LEU A 66 21.87 19.42 -5.16
CA LEU A 66 20.54 18.88 -5.16
C LEU A 66 19.53 19.85 -4.54
N LYS A 67 18.47 20.17 -5.27
CA LYS A 67 17.39 21.07 -4.87
C LYS A 67 16.06 20.35 -4.69
N PHE A 68 15.85 19.24 -5.41
CA PHE A 68 14.61 18.46 -5.30
C PHE A 68 14.83 16.96 -5.50
N ILE A 69 13.91 16.20 -4.89
CA ILE A 69 13.80 14.76 -5.05
C ILE A 69 12.38 14.44 -5.49
N GLY A 70 12.22 13.83 -6.65
CA GLY A 70 10.95 13.27 -7.11
C GLY A 70 10.86 11.79 -6.74
N ARG A 71 9.81 11.39 -6.03
CA ARG A 71 9.60 9.99 -5.70
C ARG A 71 8.45 9.42 -6.53
N LEU A 72 8.74 8.45 -7.41
CA LEU A 72 7.75 7.77 -8.25
C LEU A 72 6.94 6.74 -7.43
N GLY A 73 6.20 7.26 -6.48
CA GLY A 73 5.34 6.53 -5.56
C GLY A 73 4.99 7.39 -4.34
N VAL A 74 4.21 6.86 -3.41
CA VAL A 74 3.60 7.64 -2.32
C VAL A 74 4.44 7.65 -1.04
N GLY A 75 4.98 6.50 -0.64
CA GLY A 75 5.76 6.40 0.60
C GLY A 75 7.12 7.06 0.47
N LEU A 76 7.65 7.57 1.57
CA LEU A 76 8.95 8.23 1.65
C LEU A 76 9.95 7.46 2.52
N ASP A 77 9.68 6.20 2.79
CA ASP A 77 10.42 5.34 3.71
C ASP A 77 11.90 5.17 3.31
N ASN A 78 12.20 5.34 2.03
CA ASN A 78 13.56 5.25 1.48
C ASN A 78 14.28 6.60 1.33
N ILE A 79 13.73 7.69 1.89
CA ILE A 79 14.29 9.04 1.79
C ILE A 79 14.45 9.63 3.19
N ASP A 80 15.65 10.11 3.53
CA ASP A 80 15.90 10.88 4.75
C ASP A 80 15.27 12.28 4.62
N THR A 81 13.98 12.34 4.92
CA THR A 81 13.18 13.57 4.79
C THR A 81 13.58 14.65 5.79
N GLU A 82 14.11 14.26 6.95
CA GLU A 82 14.59 15.19 7.96
C GLU A 82 15.86 15.91 7.47
N TYR A 83 16.81 15.17 6.92
CA TYR A 83 18.00 15.76 6.29
C TYR A 83 17.61 16.69 5.13
N CYS A 84 16.69 16.25 4.26
CA CYS A 84 16.20 17.07 3.16
C CYS A 84 15.60 18.39 3.64
N LYS A 85 14.76 18.35 4.66
CA LYS A 85 14.17 19.54 5.28
C LYS A 85 15.22 20.51 5.82
N ASN A 86 16.22 19.99 6.54
CA ASN A 86 17.31 20.79 7.11
C ASN A 86 18.21 21.44 6.04
N LYS A 87 18.26 20.86 4.85
CA LYS A 87 19.05 21.37 3.71
C LYS A 87 18.22 22.10 2.65
N ASN A 88 16.93 22.33 2.90
CA ASN A 88 15.99 22.94 1.96
C ASN A 88 15.90 22.18 0.62
N ILE A 89 16.02 20.85 0.64
CA ILE A 89 15.79 19.99 -0.51
C ILE A 89 14.31 19.66 -0.55
N HIS A 90 13.63 20.05 -1.61
CA HIS A 90 12.21 19.75 -1.78
C HIS A 90 11.99 18.28 -2.13
N VAL A 91 11.14 17.58 -1.38
CA VAL A 91 10.77 16.18 -1.65
C VAL A 91 9.33 16.11 -2.13
N GLN A 92 9.11 15.62 -3.35
CA GLN A 92 7.80 15.52 -3.99
C GLN A 92 7.45 14.05 -4.26
N PRO A 93 6.59 13.42 -3.46
CA PRO A 93 6.01 12.12 -3.78
C PRO A 93 4.93 12.22 -4.85
N ALA A 94 4.67 11.12 -5.56
CA ALA A 94 3.56 10.98 -6.51
C ALA A 94 2.25 10.66 -5.78
N THR A 95 1.84 11.54 -4.87
CA THR A 95 0.67 11.33 -4.00
C THR A 95 -0.61 11.15 -4.81
N GLY A 96 -1.35 10.08 -4.52
CA GLY A 96 -2.65 9.80 -5.12
C GLY A 96 -2.60 9.17 -6.52
N MET A 97 -1.44 9.14 -7.19
CA MET A 97 -1.33 8.65 -8.56
C MET A 97 -1.63 7.14 -8.72
N ASN A 98 -1.51 6.37 -7.65
CA ASN A 98 -1.84 4.94 -7.61
C ASN A 98 -3.16 4.63 -6.89
N ALA A 99 -3.94 5.65 -6.49
CA ALA A 99 -5.10 5.44 -5.63
C ALA A 99 -6.19 4.58 -6.30
N ASP A 100 -6.44 4.80 -7.59
CA ASP A 100 -7.38 3.98 -8.36
C ASP A 100 -6.91 2.53 -8.47
N SER A 101 -5.63 2.32 -8.81
CA SER A 101 -5.05 0.97 -8.93
C SER A 101 -5.12 0.18 -7.61
N VAL A 102 -4.84 0.85 -6.48
CA VAL A 102 -4.94 0.21 -5.15
C VAL A 102 -6.41 -0.08 -4.80
N ALA A 103 -7.34 0.84 -5.11
CA ALA A 103 -8.76 0.61 -4.87
C ALA A 103 -9.31 -0.56 -5.69
N GLU A 104 -8.90 -0.68 -6.97
CA GLU A 104 -9.22 -1.81 -7.82
C GLU A 104 -8.70 -3.13 -7.25
N TYR A 105 -7.45 -3.14 -6.77
CA TYR A 105 -6.87 -4.33 -6.12
C TYR A 105 -7.69 -4.75 -4.90
N VAL A 106 -8.02 -3.80 -4.01
CA VAL A 106 -8.80 -4.07 -2.78
C VAL A 106 -10.18 -4.64 -3.11
N VAL A 107 -10.90 -4.01 -4.05
CA VAL A 107 -12.24 -4.47 -4.44
C VAL A 107 -12.19 -5.84 -5.12
N SER A 108 -11.24 -6.02 -6.05
CA SER A 108 -11.07 -7.30 -6.76
C SER A 108 -10.70 -8.44 -5.81
N SER A 109 -9.77 -8.20 -4.89
CA SER A 109 -9.38 -9.18 -3.86
C SER A 109 -10.53 -9.50 -2.91
N SER A 110 -11.29 -8.48 -2.49
CA SER A 110 -12.48 -8.64 -1.67
C SER A 110 -13.50 -9.55 -2.32
N MET A 111 -13.84 -9.28 -3.58
CA MET A 111 -14.78 -10.09 -4.35
C MET A 111 -14.28 -11.51 -4.59
N SER A 112 -13.00 -11.65 -4.97
CA SER A 112 -12.39 -12.94 -5.24
C SER A 112 -12.42 -13.86 -4.01
N LEU A 113 -12.09 -13.32 -2.84
CA LEU A 113 -12.03 -14.08 -1.59
C LEU A 113 -13.42 -14.38 -1.03
N ILE A 114 -14.36 -13.43 -1.03
CA ILE A 114 -15.75 -13.66 -0.62
C ILE A 114 -16.43 -14.69 -1.52
N LYS A 115 -16.25 -14.58 -2.83
CA LYS A 115 -16.80 -15.52 -3.81
C LYS A 115 -16.03 -16.83 -3.86
N LYS A 116 -14.88 -16.92 -3.17
CA LYS A 116 -14.01 -18.11 -3.14
C LYS A 116 -13.58 -18.57 -4.54
N ILE A 117 -13.41 -17.61 -5.46
CA ILE A 117 -13.08 -17.88 -6.86
C ILE A 117 -11.85 -18.80 -7.01
N PRO A 118 -10.72 -18.61 -6.30
CA PRO A 118 -9.57 -19.48 -6.41
C PRO A 118 -9.88 -20.94 -5.99
N MET A 119 -10.74 -21.12 -4.97
CA MET A 119 -11.09 -22.47 -4.49
C MET A 119 -11.95 -23.20 -5.53
N PHE A 120 -12.94 -22.52 -6.14
CA PHE A 120 -13.75 -23.09 -7.21
C PHE A 120 -12.89 -23.43 -8.43
N HIS A 121 -12.01 -22.52 -8.84
CA HIS A 121 -11.10 -22.72 -9.95
C HIS A 121 -10.20 -23.95 -9.75
N ASN A 122 -9.55 -24.03 -8.57
CA ASN A 122 -8.66 -25.15 -8.24
C ASN A 122 -9.40 -26.50 -8.19
N GLY A 123 -10.62 -26.54 -7.67
CA GLY A 123 -11.46 -27.74 -7.67
C GLY A 123 -11.81 -28.18 -9.10
N THR A 124 -12.26 -27.22 -9.91
CA THR A 124 -12.68 -27.50 -11.29
C THR A 124 -11.52 -28.01 -12.16
N ILE A 125 -10.31 -27.45 -12.03
CA ILE A 125 -9.12 -27.94 -12.75
C ILE A 125 -8.82 -29.40 -12.40
N LYS A 126 -9.07 -29.80 -11.15
CA LYS A 126 -8.87 -31.18 -10.69
C LYS A 126 -10.00 -32.13 -11.09
N GLY A 127 -11.00 -31.65 -11.86
CA GLY A 127 -12.18 -32.44 -12.24
C GLY A 127 -13.21 -32.60 -11.11
N GLU A 128 -13.06 -31.84 -10.03
CA GLU A 128 -14.03 -31.83 -8.93
C GLU A 128 -15.25 -30.95 -9.28
N TRP A 129 -16.40 -31.21 -8.62
CA TRP A 129 -17.61 -30.42 -8.73
C TRP A 129 -17.95 -29.77 -7.38
N PRO A 130 -17.26 -28.69 -6.96
CA PRO A 130 -17.31 -28.18 -5.58
C PRO A 130 -18.59 -27.40 -5.24
N ARG A 131 -19.65 -27.50 -6.02
CA ARG A 131 -20.92 -26.76 -5.85
C ARG A 131 -21.55 -26.89 -4.48
N THR A 132 -21.45 -28.06 -3.86
CA THR A 132 -22.07 -28.36 -2.56
C THR A 132 -21.11 -28.18 -1.38
N THR A 133 -19.81 -28.25 -1.62
CA THR A 133 -18.76 -28.20 -0.59
C THR A 133 -18.24 -26.80 -0.31
N ILE A 134 -18.20 -25.93 -1.35
CA ILE A 134 -17.78 -24.56 -1.22
C ILE A 134 -18.99 -23.64 -1.22
N LYS A 135 -19.15 -22.87 -0.12
CA LYS A 135 -20.19 -21.86 -0.01
C LYS A 135 -19.59 -20.47 -0.24
N SER A 136 -20.07 -19.77 -1.27
CA SER A 136 -19.79 -18.35 -1.46
C SER A 136 -20.86 -17.47 -0.82
N ILE A 137 -20.53 -16.21 -0.54
CA ILE A 137 -21.43 -15.25 0.11
C ILE A 137 -21.66 -14.09 -0.85
N GLU A 138 -22.83 -13.46 -0.77
CA GLU A 138 -23.10 -12.21 -1.49
C GLU A 138 -22.39 -11.04 -0.82
N ILE A 139 -21.81 -10.14 -1.64
CA ILE A 139 -21.10 -8.96 -1.14
C ILE A 139 -22.04 -7.82 -0.74
N ASN A 140 -23.24 -7.80 -1.33
CA ASN A 140 -24.22 -6.77 -1.07
C ASN A 140 -24.58 -6.72 0.43
N HIS A 141 -24.63 -5.51 0.99
CA HIS A 141 -24.86 -5.22 2.40
C HIS A 141 -23.78 -5.71 3.39
N LYS A 142 -22.67 -6.29 2.91
CA LYS A 142 -21.53 -6.62 3.75
C LYS A 142 -20.78 -5.37 4.20
N TYR A 143 -20.12 -5.45 5.35
CA TYR A 143 -19.36 -4.33 5.90
C TYR A 143 -17.89 -4.41 5.50
N LEU A 144 -17.40 -3.33 4.86
CA LEU A 144 -15.98 -3.08 4.68
C LEU A 144 -15.50 -2.09 5.75
N GLY A 145 -14.61 -2.53 6.62
CA GLY A 145 -13.87 -1.67 7.53
C GLY A 145 -12.62 -1.13 6.85
N ILE A 146 -12.43 0.18 6.85
CA ILE A 146 -11.25 0.86 6.32
C ILE A 146 -10.48 1.45 7.50
N ILE A 147 -9.22 1.05 7.67
CA ILE A 147 -8.31 1.57 8.67
C ILE A 147 -7.29 2.48 7.96
N GLY A 148 -7.41 3.80 8.18
CA GLY A 148 -6.74 4.86 7.44
C GLY A 148 -7.63 5.43 6.32
N PHE A 149 -8.13 6.67 6.50
CA PHE A 149 -9.08 7.29 5.59
C PHE A 149 -8.49 8.49 4.84
N GLY A 150 -7.24 8.32 4.39
CA GLY A 150 -6.53 9.24 3.49
C GLY A 150 -7.00 9.13 2.03
N THR A 151 -6.15 9.55 1.09
CA THR A 151 -6.46 9.53 -0.35
C THR A 151 -6.87 8.15 -0.86
N ILE A 152 -6.10 7.11 -0.51
CA ILE A 152 -6.37 5.73 -0.93
C ILE A 152 -7.63 5.20 -0.24
N GLY A 153 -7.74 5.34 1.09
CA GLY A 153 -8.91 4.84 1.84
C GLY A 153 -10.23 5.45 1.35
N LYS A 154 -10.24 6.72 0.98
CA LYS A 154 -11.41 7.39 0.36
C LYS A 154 -11.76 6.79 -1.00
N LYS A 155 -10.76 6.52 -1.83
CA LYS A 155 -10.97 5.90 -3.15
C LYS A 155 -11.49 4.46 -3.02
N VAL A 156 -10.94 3.68 -2.08
CA VAL A 156 -11.45 2.34 -1.72
C VAL A 156 -12.91 2.40 -1.25
N ALA A 157 -13.24 3.38 -0.41
CA ALA A 157 -14.62 3.59 0.06
C ALA A 157 -15.58 3.88 -1.10
N GLU A 158 -15.18 4.76 -2.01
CA GLU A 158 -15.96 5.10 -3.22
C GLU A 158 -16.25 3.85 -4.06
N TYR A 159 -15.21 3.10 -4.43
CA TYR A 159 -15.34 1.92 -5.29
C TYR A 159 -16.15 0.81 -4.61
N SER A 160 -15.93 0.62 -3.32
CA SER A 160 -16.62 -0.41 -2.52
C SER A 160 -18.10 -0.10 -2.34
N SER A 161 -18.45 1.17 -2.08
CA SER A 161 -19.86 1.60 -1.96
C SER A 161 -20.63 1.38 -3.26
N LYS A 162 -20.03 1.68 -4.43
CA LYS A 162 -20.61 1.44 -5.75
C LYS A 162 -20.86 -0.05 -6.03
N ASN A 163 -20.16 -0.94 -5.33
CA ASN A 163 -20.33 -2.39 -5.40
C ASN A 163 -21.24 -2.96 -4.30
N GLY A 164 -21.97 -2.12 -3.57
CA GLY A 164 -22.98 -2.52 -2.60
C GLY A 164 -22.46 -2.79 -1.18
N LEU A 165 -21.18 -2.53 -0.89
CA LEU A 165 -20.62 -2.64 0.45
C LEU A 165 -21.05 -1.44 1.32
N LYS A 166 -21.29 -1.70 2.61
CA LYS A 166 -21.42 -0.67 3.64
C LYS A 166 -20.05 -0.38 4.21
N VAL A 167 -19.62 0.88 4.16
CA VAL A 167 -18.28 1.25 4.57
C VAL A 167 -18.24 1.83 5.97
N LEU A 168 -17.38 1.26 6.83
CA LEU A 168 -16.99 1.80 8.12
C LEU A 168 -15.55 2.29 8.00
N ALA A 169 -15.27 3.56 8.36
CA ALA A 169 -13.96 4.16 8.23
C ALA A 169 -13.42 4.58 9.59
N TYR A 170 -12.16 4.28 9.85
CA TYR A 170 -11.41 4.77 11.00
C TYR A 170 -10.18 5.52 10.55
N ASP A 171 -10.05 6.73 11.07
CA ASP A 171 -8.83 7.54 10.96
C ASP A 171 -8.83 8.54 12.14
N PRO A 172 -7.78 8.61 12.97
CA PRO A 172 -7.76 9.50 14.14
C PRO A 172 -7.73 10.98 13.77
N TYR A 173 -7.37 11.32 12.53
CA TYR A 173 -7.25 12.70 12.05
C TYR A 173 -8.47 13.18 11.25
N VAL A 174 -9.40 12.28 10.90
CA VAL A 174 -10.61 12.61 10.12
C VAL A 174 -11.80 12.77 11.07
N LYS A 175 -12.37 13.97 11.12
CA LYS A 175 -13.52 14.28 12.01
C LYS A 175 -14.88 14.10 11.32
N GLU A 176 -14.93 14.23 9.99
CA GLU A 176 -16.15 14.13 9.20
C GLU A 176 -15.87 13.67 7.76
N ILE A 177 -16.87 13.11 7.13
CA ILE A 177 -16.83 12.68 5.72
C ILE A 177 -17.74 13.59 4.92
N ASN A 178 -17.17 14.60 4.25
CA ASN A 178 -17.90 15.63 3.50
C ASN A 178 -18.04 15.31 2.00
N ASN A 179 -17.97 14.04 1.60
CA ASN A 179 -18.14 13.65 0.22
C ASN A 179 -19.42 12.82 0.05
N LYS A 180 -20.42 13.37 -0.67
CA LYS A 180 -21.71 12.71 -0.93
C LYS A 180 -21.61 11.45 -1.79
N GLU A 181 -20.52 11.30 -2.55
CA GLU A 181 -20.27 10.10 -3.37
C GLU A 181 -19.74 8.93 -2.55
N ILE A 182 -19.25 9.20 -1.35
CA ILE A 182 -18.69 8.19 -0.46
C ILE A 182 -19.72 7.84 0.62
N ASN A 183 -20.42 6.73 0.45
CA ASN A 183 -21.33 6.22 1.47
C ASN A 183 -20.52 5.47 2.55
N ALA A 184 -19.84 6.23 3.42
CA ALA A 184 -19.06 5.69 4.51
C ALA A 184 -19.44 6.35 5.84
N LYS A 185 -19.40 5.59 6.93
CA LYS A 185 -19.62 6.04 8.30
C LYS A 185 -18.29 6.03 9.06
N LEU A 186 -17.95 7.15 9.72
CA LEU A 186 -16.85 7.15 10.68
C LEU A 186 -17.19 6.26 11.87
N SER A 187 -16.23 5.45 12.26
CA SER A 187 -16.39 4.40 13.26
C SER A 187 -15.13 4.25 14.11
N SER A 188 -15.26 3.66 15.28
CA SER A 188 -14.10 3.30 16.10
C SER A 188 -13.44 2.02 15.57
N LEU A 189 -12.15 1.81 15.90
CA LEU A 189 -11.46 0.55 15.59
C LEU A 189 -12.21 -0.67 16.15
N LYS A 190 -12.76 -0.55 17.35
CA LYS A 190 -13.56 -1.61 17.96
C LYS A 190 -14.77 -1.94 17.10
N GLU A 191 -15.51 -0.94 16.62
CA GLU A 191 -16.66 -1.17 15.74
C GLU A 191 -16.26 -1.82 14.41
N ILE A 192 -15.12 -1.43 13.84
CA ILE A 192 -14.57 -2.07 12.63
C ILE A 192 -14.26 -3.54 12.90
N TYR A 193 -13.53 -3.86 13.97
CA TYR A 193 -13.19 -5.25 14.28
C TYR A 193 -14.44 -6.10 14.56
N GLU A 194 -15.45 -5.55 15.25
CA GLU A 194 -16.64 -6.32 15.61
C GLU A 194 -17.61 -6.55 14.43
N LYS A 195 -17.71 -5.60 13.49
CA LYS A 195 -18.79 -5.62 12.48
C LYS A 195 -18.34 -5.93 11.06
N SER A 196 -17.06 -5.76 10.74
CA SER A 196 -16.61 -5.88 9.34
C SER A 196 -16.57 -7.33 8.88
N ASP A 197 -16.99 -7.55 7.63
CA ASP A 197 -16.78 -8.80 6.88
C ASP A 197 -15.47 -8.76 6.08
N ILE A 198 -14.97 -7.55 5.82
CA ILE A 198 -13.68 -7.27 5.17
C ILE A 198 -13.03 -6.12 5.91
N ILE A 199 -11.72 -6.17 6.13
CA ILE A 199 -10.93 -5.06 6.69
C ILE A 199 -9.79 -4.74 5.75
N SER A 200 -9.70 -3.48 5.31
CA SER A 200 -8.62 -3.00 4.44
C SER A 200 -7.81 -1.91 5.14
N ILE A 201 -6.48 -2.02 5.06
CA ILE A 201 -5.54 -1.18 5.80
C ILE A 201 -4.83 -0.23 4.85
N HIS A 202 -4.85 1.08 5.18
CA HIS A 202 -4.29 2.18 4.39
C HIS A 202 -3.54 3.18 5.27
N LEU A 203 -2.62 2.68 6.09
CA LEU A 203 -1.83 3.45 7.03
C LEU A 203 -0.35 3.52 6.62
N PRO A 204 0.38 4.59 6.97
CA PRO A 204 1.84 4.54 6.96
C PRO A 204 2.36 3.62 8.07
N LEU A 205 3.55 3.07 7.90
CA LEU A 205 4.26 2.37 8.98
C LEU A 205 4.95 3.42 9.87
N THR A 206 4.55 3.45 11.13
CA THR A 206 5.12 4.29 12.19
C THR A 206 5.26 3.44 13.44
N ASP A 207 5.90 3.96 14.49
CA ASP A 207 5.98 3.26 15.77
C ASP A 207 4.59 2.95 16.35
N GLU A 208 3.59 3.82 16.10
CA GLU A 208 2.21 3.65 16.57
C GLU A 208 1.43 2.62 15.75
N THR A 209 1.73 2.49 14.45
CA THR A 209 1.01 1.57 13.55
C THR A 209 1.70 0.23 13.37
N LYS A 210 2.94 0.09 13.81
CA LYS A 210 3.70 -1.16 13.81
C LYS A 210 3.00 -2.21 14.66
N ASN A 211 2.72 -3.37 14.08
CA ASN A 211 1.97 -4.47 14.71
C ASN A 211 0.61 -4.03 15.30
N MET A 212 0.00 -3.00 14.73
CA MET A 212 -1.32 -2.52 15.16
C MET A 212 -2.40 -3.60 15.02
N VAL A 213 -2.30 -4.40 13.95
CA VAL A 213 -3.16 -5.57 13.75
C VAL A 213 -2.39 -6.81 14.19
N ASN A 214 -2.78 -7.38 15.32
CA ASN A 214 -2.11 -8.46 16.01
C ASN A 214 -3.11 -9.42 16.66
N LYS A 215 -2.64 -10.39 17.44
CA LYS A 215 -3.47 -11.40 18.12
C LYS A 215 -4.63 -10.80 18.92
N SER A 216 -4.42 -9.66 19.60
CA SER A 216 -5.48 -8.98 20.36
C SER A 216 -6.55 -8.42 19.44
N SER A 217 -6.19 -7.79 18.32
CA SER A 217 -7.16 -7.29 17.35
C SER A 217 -7.91 -8.42 16.65
N PHE A 218 -7.23 -9.51 16.27
CA PHE A 218 -7.88 -10.69 15.68
C PHE A 218 -8.92 -11.34 16.63
N SER A 219 -8.67 -11.34 17.94
CA SER A 219 -9.63 -11.87 18.93
C SER A 219 -10.92 -11.06 19.03
N GLN A 220 -10.92 -9.80 18.59
CA GLN A 220 -12.09 -8.92 18.58
C GLN A 220 -12.93 -9.04 17.29
N MET A 221 -12.43 -9.73 16.27
CA MET A 221 -13.07 -9.84 14.96
C MET A 221 -14.18 -10.90 14.95
N LYS A 222 -15.40 -10.46 15.28
CA LYS A 222 -16.54 -11.39 15.47
C LYS A 222 -17.05 -12.03 14.18
N ASN A 223 -16.94 -11.34 13.04
CA ASN A 223 -17.45 -11.81 11.75
C ASN A 223 -16.42 -12.59 10.93
N LYS A 224 -15.25 -12.91 11.49
CA LYS A 224 -14.17 -13.60 10.78
C LYS A 224 -13.84 -12.90 9.45
N PRO A 225 -13.44 -11.64 9.47
CA PRO A 225 -13.28 -10.86 8.26
C PRO A 225 -12.18 -11.40 7.34
N ILE A 226 -12.23 -10.96 6.08
CA ILE A 226 -11.09 -11.01 5.17
C ILE A 226 -10.21 -9.80 5.48
N ILE A 227 -8.90 -10.02 5.61
CA ILE A 227 -7.92 -8.97 5.88
C ILE A 227 -7.17 -8.60 4.60
N ILE A 228 -7.11 -7.31 4.25
CA ILE A 228 -6.40 -6.83 3.07
C ILE A 228 -5.38 -5.77 3.50
N ASN A 229 -4.12 -5.96 3.12
CA ASN A 229 -3.08 -4.97 3.36
C ASN A 229 -2.34 -4.64 2.07
N THR A 230 -2.51 -3.41 1.60
CA THR A 230 -1.85 -2.80 0.44
C THR A 230 -1.01 -1.58 0.84
N SER A 231 -0.74 -1.43 2.13
CA SER A 231 -0.07 -0.24 2.66
C SER A 231 1.42 -0.47 2.94
N ARG A 232 1.76 -1.11 4.04
CA ARG A 232 3.14 -1.47 4.43
C ARG A 232 3.16 -2.80 5.16
N GLY A 233 4.23 -3.58 4.94
CA GLY A 233 4.58 -4.69 5.82
C GLY A 233 4.84 -4.20 7.24
N GLY A 234 4.66 -5.08 8.24
CA GLY A 234 4.86 -4.76 9.65
C GLY A 234 3.73 -3.97 10.33
N ILE A 235 2.67 -3.56 9.62
CA ILE A 235 1.45 -3.03 10.25
C ILE A 235 0.61 -4.18 10.82
N ILE A 236 0.56 -5.29 10.09
CA ILE A 236 0.02 -6.56 10.58
C ILE A 236 1.19 -7.38 11.11
N ASN A 237 1.04 -8.00 12.27
CA ASN A 237 1.93 -9.07 12.69
C ASN A 237 1.60 -10.32 11.85
N GLU A 238 2.51 -10.73 10.97
CA GLU A 238 2.26 -11.82 10.01
C GLU A 238 2.13 -13.18 10.70
N SER A 239 2.88 -13.42 11.77
CA SER A 239 2.76 -14.66 12.55
C SER A 239 1.39 -14.78 13.21
N ASP A 240 0.87 -13.68 13.77
CA ASP A 240 -0.46 -13.63 14.38
C ASP A 240 -1.57 -13.75 13.32
N LEU A 241 -1.36 -13.21 12.10
CA LEU A 241 -2.28 -13.35 10.97
C LEU A 241 -2.44 -14.82 10.57
N ILE A 242 -1.32 -15.54 10.43
CA ILE A 242 -1.32 -16.96 10.10
C ILE A 242 -2.00 -17.78 11.21
N GLU A 243 -1.67 -17.49 12.47
CA GLU A 243 -2.32 -18.14 13.62
C GLU A 243 -3.84 -17.90 13.59
N ALA A 244 -4.28 -16.65 13.33
CA ALA A 244 -5.69 -16.29 13.25
C ALA A 244 -6.43 -17.00 12.10
N TYR A 245 -5.78 -17.14 10.94
CA TYR A 245 -6.32 -17.88 9.81
C TYR A 245 -6.46 -19.38 10.13
N ASN A 246 -5.43 -20.00 10.66
CA ASN A 246 -5.42 -21.42 11.03
C ASN A 246 -6.45 -21.74 12.12
N LYS A 247 -6.69 -20.80 13.05
CA LYS A 247 -7.73 -20.90 14.10
C LYS A 247 -9.13 -20.49 13.63
N ASN A 248 -9.29 -20.15 12.35
CA ASN A 248 -10.56 -19.71 11.78
C ASN A 248 -11.14 -18.46 12.50
N ASN A 249 -10.29 -17.55 12.97
CA ASN A 249 -10.66 -16.23 13.48
C ASN A 249 -10.85 -15.21 12.35
N ILE A 250 -10.25 -15.47 11.20
CA ILE A 250 -10.44 -14.75 9.95
C ILE A 250 -10.74 -15.74 8.83
N SER A 251 -11.44 -15.30 7.79
CA SER A 251 -11.87 -16.18 6.68
C SER A 251 -10.90 -16.20 5.50
N GLY A 252 -9.94 -15.28 5.47
CA GLY A 252 -8.94 -15.17 4.41
C GLY A 252 -8.14 -13.88 4.54
N PHE A 253 -7.13 -13.75 3.71
CA PHE A 253 -6.35 -12.51 3.61
C PHE A 253 -5.77 -12.31 2.21
N ALA A 254 -5.46 -11.06 1.87
CA ALA A 254 -4.71 -10.66 0.67
C ALA A 254 -3.67 -9.62 1.07
N LEU A 255 -2.41 -9.91 0.80
CA LEU A 255 -1.28 -9.04 1.11
C LEU A 255 -0.56 -8.63 -0.19
N ASP A 256 -0.31 -7.34 -0.36
CA ASP A 256 0.53 -6.77 -1.42
C ASP A 256 1.89 -6.32 -0.87
N VAL A 257 2.05 -6.38 0.45
CA VAL A 257 3.25 -5.96 1.20
C VAL A 257 3.53 -6.91 2.36
N PHE A 258 4.81 -7.06 2.72
CA PHE A 258 5.26 -8.06 3.69
C PHE A 258 6.27 -7.48 4.66
N GLU A 259 6.40 -8.07 5.87
CA GLU A 259 7.41 -7.68 6.87
C GLU A 259 8.83 -7.81 6.30
N LYS A 260 9.05 -8.82 5.45
CA LYS A 260 10.31 -9.01 4.73
C LYS A 260 10.03 -9.18 3.24
N GLU A 261 10.64 -8.33 2.44
CA GLU A 261 10.58 -8.39 0.98
C GLU A 261 11.98 -8.57 0.37
N PRO A 262 12.19 -9.51 -0.59
CA PRO A 262 11.19 -10.44 -1.14
C PRO A 262 10.78 -11.52 -0.14
N ILE A 263 9.58 -12.08 -0.35
CA ILE A 263 9.01 -13.12 0.50
C ILE A 263 9.90 -14.37 0.48
N GLU A 264 10.20 -14.92 1.65
CA GLU A 264 10.81 -16.25 1.75
C GLU A 264 9.74 -17.34 1.70
N SER A 265 9.85 -18.27 0.75
CA SER A 265 8.83 -19.28 0.36
C SER A 265 8.37 -20.25 1.47
N LYS A 266 8.86 -20.12 2.69
CA LYS A 266 8.51 -20.99 3.82
C LYS A 266 7.38 -20.43 4.71
N PHE A 267 6.82 -19.28 4.39
CA PHE A 267 5.89 -18.56 5.27
C PHE A 267 4.40 -18.81 4.94
N TYR A 268 4.07 -19.26 3.73
CA TYR A 268 2.68 -19.38 3.26
C TYR A 268 2.35 -20.76 2.69
#